data_b3662cbb0bf782b88018c99d593d4d94
#
_entry.id   b3662cbb0bf782b88018c99d593d4d94
#
_cell.length_a   1.000
_cell.length_b   1.000
_cell.length_c   1.000
_cell.angle_alpha   90.00
_cell.angle_beta   90.00
_cell.angle_gamma   90.00
#
_symmetry.space_group_name_H-M   'P 1'
#
loop_
_entity.id
_entity.type
_entity.pdbx_description
1 polymer ?
#
loop_
_entity_poly.entity_id
_entity_poly.type
_entity_poly.pdbx_seq_one_letter_code
_entity_poly.pdbx_strand_id
1 'polypeptide(L)'
;GLSVGGMVAMYSIYRVMEIEVFTILSVLTIALIALISPRAHALIFCRHGYDMLQEKRWRATLKTFVFVTLLHLSLIAAMTDIKTWIFILPPLLLAEKSAHNWVWAAVPRPARRRLRRIWSDASRNNSNEEE
;
A
#
# COMPACT_ATOMS: atom_id res chain seq x y z
N GLY A 1 2.09 -4.16 -7.92
CA GLY A 1 2.09 -3.91 -6.46
C GLY A 1 1.11 -4.82 -5.72
N LEU A 2 -0.17 -4.71 -5.99
CA LEU A 2 -1.21 -5.51 -5.30
C LEU A 2 -1.02 -7.01 -5.49
N SER A 3 -0.75 -7.47 -6.71
CA SER A 3 -0.53 -8.89 -7.02
C SER A 3 0.68 -9.46 -6.26
N VAL A 4 1.81 -8.75 -6.27
CA VAL A 4 3.01 -9.16 -5.53
C VAL A 4 2.72 -9.22 -4.03
N GLY A 5 2.07 -8.18 -3.49
CA GLY A 5 1.69 -8.15 -2.08
C GLY A 5 0.70 -9.24 -1.69
N GLY A 6 -0.21 -9.62 -2.58
CA GLY A 6 -1.11 -10.74 -2.38
C GLY A 6 -0.39 -12.09 -2.35
N MET A 7 0.57 -12.31 -3.24
CA MET A 7 1.40 -13.53 -3.23
C MET A 7 2.24 -13.63 -1.95
N VAL A 8 2.86 -12.52 -1.53
CA VAL A 8 3.63 -12.46 -0.28
C VAL A 8 2.72 -12.72 0.92
N ALA A 9 1.52 -12.13 0.96
CA ALA A 9 0.55 -12.39 2.03
C ALA A 9 0.16 -13.87 2.09
N MET A 10 -0.18 -14.46 0.96
CA MET A 10 -0.56 -15.88 0.88
C MET A 10 0.56 -16.80 1.37
N TYR A 11 1.80 -16.56 0.93
CA TYR A 11 2.95 -17.32 1.41
C TYR A 11 3.17 -17.15 2.93
N SER A 12 3.10 -15.92 3.42
CA SER A 12 3.29 -15.62 4.85
C SER A 12 2.21 -16.26 5.71
N ILE A 13 0.95 -16.23 5.26
CA ILE A 13 -0.17 -16.88 5.95
C ILE A 13 0.05 -18.39 6.01
N TYR A 14 0.43 -19.01 4.90
CA TYR A 14 0.75 -20.42 4.85
C TYR A 14 1.84 -20.79 5.87
N ARG A 15 2.92 -19.97 5.96
CA ARG A 15 4.01 -20.19 6.93
C ARG A 15 3.54 -20.04 8.38
N VAL A 16 2.67 -19.07 8.69
CA VAL A 16 2.09 -18.95 10.04
C VAL A 16 1.28 -20.20 10.40
N MET A 17 0.47 -20.71 9.47
CA MET A 17 -0.35 -21.90 9.67
C MET A 17 0.48 -23.20 9.86
N GLU A 18 1.68 -23.24 9.25
CA GLU A 18 2.59 -24.38 9.40
C GLU A 18 3.30 -24.43 10.76
N ILE A 19 3.64 -23.25 11.31
CA ILE A 19 4.56 -23.12 12.45
C ILE A 19 3.80 -22.93 13.76
N GLU A 20 2.64 -22.27 13.73
CA GLU A 20 1.95 -21.85 14.94
C GLU A 20 0.71 -22.71 15.25
N VAL A 21 0.52 -22.95 16.56
CA VAL A 21 -0.75 -23.47 17.08
C VAL A 21 -1.84 -22.43 16.86
N PHE A 22 -3.02 -22.85 16.47
CA PHE A 22 -4.16 -21.98 16.19
C PHE A 22 -4.62 -21.26 17.47
N THR A 23 -4.21 -20.00 17.62
CA THR A 23 -4.56 -19.13 18.73
C THR A 23 -5.25 -17.85 18.20
N ILE A 24 -5.90 -17.10 19.09
CA ILE A 24 -6.47 -15.80 18.72
C ILE A 24 -5.39 -14.87 18.16
N LEU A 25 -4.16 -14.93 18.68
CA LEU A 25 -3.05 -14.13 18.20
C LEU A 25 -2.64 -14.52 16.77
N SER A 26 -2.56 -15.82 16.46
CA SER A 26 -2.23 -16.26 15.10
C SER A 26 -3.29 -15.86 14.09
N VAL A 27 -4.58 -15.93 14.45
CA VAL A 27 -5.67 -15.44 13.60
C VAL A 27 -5.57 -13.94 13.35
N LEU A 28 -5.26 -13.15 14.39
CA LEU A 28 -5.05 -11.71 14.26
C LEU A 28 -3.85 -11.41 13.34
N THR A 29 -2.74 -12.11 13.52
CA THR A 29 -1.55 -11.97 12.67
C THR A 29 -1.87 -12.29 11.20
N ILE A 30 -2.60 -13.37 10.93
CA ILE A 30 -3.06 -13.73 9.58
C ILE A 30 -3.90 -12.61 8.98
N ALA A 31 -4.87 -12.08 9.72
CA ALA A 31 -5.72 -10.99 9.26
C ALA A 31 -4.92 -9.72 8.95
N LEU A 32 -3.96 -9.36 9.80
CA LEU A 32 -3.08 -8.22 9.58
C LEU A 32 -2.20 -8.40 8.34
N ILE A 33 -1.59 -9.58 8.15
CA ILE A 33 -0.80 -9.90 6.96
C ILE A 33 -1.66 -9.77 5.69
N ALA A 34 -2.86 -10.36 5.69
CA ALA A 34 -3.76 -10.34 4.55
C ALA A 34 -4.17 -8.92 4.12
N LEU A 35 -4.37 -8.02 5.09
CA LEU A 35 -4.76 -6.64 4.82
C LEU A 35 -3.57 -5.74 4.48
N ILE A 36 -2.47 -5.87 5.21
CA ILE A 36 -1.36 -4.91 5.19
C ILE A 36 -0.37 -5.22 4.08
N SER A 37 -0.04 -6.49 3.82
CA SER A 37 0.97 -6.84 2.82
C SER A 37 0.61 -6.36 1.40
N PRO A 38 -0.59 -6.61 0.85
CA PRO A 38 -0.95 -6.10 -0.48
C PRO A 38 -0.94 -4.57 -0.54
N ARG A 39 -1.43 -3.92 0.53
CA ARG A 39 -1.53 -2.46 0.61
C ARG A 39 -0.16 -1.80 0.69
N ALA A 40 0.74 -2.33 1.52
CA ALA A 40 2.11 -1.84 1.63
C ALA A 40 2.89 -1.97 0.32
N HIS A 41 2.79 -3.12 -0.37
CA HIS A 41 3.39 -3.30 -1.68
C HIS A 41 2.81 -2.35 -2.72
N ALA A 42 1.49 -2.13 -2.73
CA ALA A 42 0.87 -1.17 -3.64
C ALA A 42 1.41 0.24 -3.43
N LEU A 43 1.58 0.68 -2.18
CA LEU A 43 2.12 2.00 -1.84
C LEU A 43 3.60 2.15 -2.26
N ILE A 44 4.43 1.15 -2.00
CA ILE A 44 5.84 1.16 -2.42
C ILE A 44 5.94 1.26 -3.94
N PHE A 45 5.17 0.48 -4.69
CA PHE A 45 5.20 0.54 -6.15
C PHE A 45 4.54 1.79 -6.71
N CYS A 46 3.55 2.36 -6.04
CA CYS A 46 3.00 3.68 -6.38
C CYS A 46 4.07 4.76 -6.25
N ARG A 47 4.82 4.75 -5.15
CA ARG A 47 5.96 5.64 -4.96
C ARG A 47 7.05 5.44 -5.99
N HIS A 48 7.37 4.18 -6.33
CA HIS A 48 8.32 3.86 -7.40
C HIS A 48 7.90 4.49 -8.72
N GLY A 49 6.65 4.29 -9.14
CA GLY A 49 6.13 4.91 -10.37
C GLY A 49 6.24 6.43 -10.36
N TYR A 50 5.93 7.08 -9.24
CA TYR A 50 6.09 8.52 -9.09
C TYR A 50 7.55 8.97 -9.24
N ASP A 51 8.50 8.30 -8.58
CA ASP A 51 9.92 8.63 -8.66
C ASP A 51 10.49 8.37 -10.09
N MET A 52 9.98 7.35 -10.80
CA MET A 52 10.32 7.06 -12.21
C MET A 52 9.88 8.19 -13.15
N LEU A 53 8.72 8.80 -12.91
CA LEU A 53 8.25 9.96 -13.69
C LEU A 53 9.13 11.21 -13.53
N GLN A 54 9.94 11.27 -12.47
CA GLN A 54 10.89 12.35 -12.23
C GLN A 54 12.30 12.08 -12.81
N GLU A 55 12.42 11.12 -13.73
CA GLU A 55 13.67 10.71 -14.40
C GLU A 55 14.78 10.20 -13.47
N LYS A 56 14.48 9.93 -12.20
CA LYS A 56 15.43 9.42 -11.21
C LYS A 56 15.44 7.89 -11.15
N ARG A 57 15.50 7.23 -12.31
CA ARG A 57 15.29 5.79 -12.47
C ARG A 57 16.13 4.94 -11.52
N TRP A 58 17.44 5.13 -11.50
CA TRP A 58 18.34 4.35 -10.63
C TRP A 58 18.01 4.51 -9.15
N ARG A 59 17.79 5.77 -8.71
CA ARG A 59 17.43 6.06 -7.32
C ARG A 59 16.07 5.49 -6.95
N ALA A 60 15.10 5.53 -7.86
CA ALA A 60 13.77 4.94 -7.66
C ALA A 60 13.88 3.43 -7.44
N THR A 61 14.63 2.73 -8.30
CA THR A 61 14.82 1.28 -8.19
C THR A 61 15.52 0.90 -6.88
N LEU A 62 16.61 1.59 -6.52
CA LEU A 62 17.33 1.32 -5.28
C LEU A 62 16.47 1.55 -4.04
N LYS A 63 15.72 2.66 -3.98
CA LYS A 63 14.78 2.93 -2.90
C LYS A 63 13.71 1.85 -2.79
N THR A 64 13.11 1.46 -3.91
CA THR A 64 12.10 0.42 -3.93
C THR A 64 12.64 -0.89 -3.43
N PHE A 65 13.83 -1.28 -3.85
CA PHE A 65 14.51 -2.47 -3.35
C PHE A 65 14.67 -2.43 -1.82
N VAL A 66 15.20 -1.32 -1.28
CA VAL A 66 15.37 -1.15 0.16
C VAL A 66 14.02 -1.22 0.90
N PHE A 67 12.99 -0.52 0.43
CA PHE A 67 11.69 -0.53 1.09
C PHE A 67 11.01 -1.90 1.03
N VAL A 68 11.09 -2.61 -0.09
CA VAL A 68 10.55 -3.97 -0.21
C VAL A 68 11.29 -4.92 0.72
N THR A 69 12.62 -4.83 0.79
CA THR A 69 13.42 -5.67 1.70
C THR A 69 13.06 -5.39 3.17
N LEU A 70 12.98 -4.12 3.57
CA LEU A 70 12.59 -3.74 4.92
C LEU A 70 11.17 -4.22 5.26
N LEU A 71 10.22 -4.10 4.32
CA LEU A 71 8.87 -4.61 4.50
C LEU A 71 8.87 -6.13 4.72
N HIS A 72 9.60 -6.89 3.92
CA HIS A 72 9.68 -8.35 4.09
C HIS A 72 10.30 -8.75 5.43
N LEU A 73 11.41 -8.11 5.82
CA LEU A 73 12.02 -8.35 7.13
C LEU A 73 11.05 -8.01 8.27
N SER A 74 10.33 -6.90 8.16
CA SER A 74 9.33 -6.50 9.16
C SER A 74 8.15 -7.48 9.22
N LEU A 75 7.68 -7.99 8.08
CA LEU A 75 6.62 -9.01 8.04
C LEU A 75 7.08 -10.31 8.68
N ILE A 76 8.30 -10.77 8.40
CA ILE A 76 8.88 -11.96 9.04
C ILE A 76 8.97 -11.76 10.56
N ALA A 77 9.44 -10.62 11.03
CA ALA A 77 9.50 -10.32 12.46
C ALA A 77 8.09 -10.23 13.08
N ALA A 78 7.10 -9.69 12.37
CA ALA A 78 5.72 -9.60 12.82
C ALA A 78 5.00 -10.96 12.91
N MET A 79 5.50 -11.98 12.20
CA MET A 79 5.02 -13.36 12.34
C MET A 79 5.45 -13.98 13.68
N THR A 80 6.57 -13.54 14.25
CA THR A 80 7.11 -14.06 15.51
C THR A 80 6.72 -13.21 16.73
N ASP A 81 6.57 -11.91 16.56
CA ASP A 81 6.19 -10.98 17.64
C ASP A 81 5.18 -9.94 17.12
N ILE A 82 3.97 -10.00 17.66
CA ILE A 82 2.87 -9.09 17.32
C ILE A 82 3.22 -7.62 17.59
N LYS A 83 4.12 -7.32 18.52
CA LYS A 83 4.54 -5.94 18.81
C LYS A 83 5.24 -5.28 17.62
N THR A 84 5.80 -6.06 16.71
CA THR A 84 6.46 -5.55 15.49
C THR A 84 5.51 -4.76 14.59
N TRP A 85 4.19 -5.00 14.67
CA TRP A 85 3.20 -4.23 13.93
C TRP A 85 3.22 -2.74 14.27
N ILE A 86 3.65 -2.35 15.47
CA ILE A 86 3.82 -0.96 15.88
C ILE A 86 4.82 -0.22 14.97
N PHE A 87 5.80 -0.92 14.41
CA PHE A 87 6.79 -0.34 13.50
C PHE A 87 6.33 -0.32 12.05
N ILE A 88 5.39 -1.19 11.66
CA ILE A 88 4.87 -1.30 10.28
C ILE A 88 3.74 -0.29 10.04
N LEU A 89 2.82 -0.15 10.98
CA LEU A 89 1.60 0.63 10.81
C LEU A 89 1.85 2.14 10.62
N PRO A 90 2.68 2.84 11.43
CA PRO A 90 2.86 4.28 11.26
C PRO A 90 3.47 4.67 9.90
N PRO A 91 4.55 4.04 9.39
CA PRO A 91 5.05 4.34 8.06
C PRO A 91 4.03 4.09 6.95
N LEU A 92 3.21 3.03 7.10
CA LEU A 92 2.15 2.70 6.15
C LEU A 92 1.11 3.83 6.07
N LEU A 93 0.62 4.29 7.22
CA LEU A 93 -0.36 5.38 7.29
C LEU A 93 0.18 6.70 6.73
N LEU A 94 1.45 7.01 6.99
CA LEU A 94 2.10 8.19 6.42
C LEU A 94 2.24 8.07 4.89
N ALA A 95 2.61 6.90 4.39
CA ALA A 95 2.69 6.64 2.95
C ALA A 95 1.32 6.74 2.28
N GLU A 96 0.27 6.26 2.94
CA GLU A 96 -1.10 6.31 2.45
C GLU A 96 -1.60 7.75 2.29
N LYS A 97 -1.33 8.61 3.27
CA LYS A 97 -1.62 10.05 3.19
C LYS A 97 -0.94 10.71 1.98
N SER A 98 0.24 10.25 1.61
CA SER A 98 0.99 10.78 0.47
C SER A 98 0.61 10.15 -0.86
N ALA A 99 -0.01 8.98 -0.87
CA ALA A 99 -0.31 8.19 -2.07
C ALA A 99 -1.22 8.95 -3.05
N HIS A 100 -2.20 9.69 -2.54
CA HIS A 100 -3.07 10.53 -3.37
C HIS A 100 -2.27 11.51 -4.23
N ASN A 101 -1.25 12.17 -3.66
CA ASN A 101 -0.41 13.10 -4.39
C ASN A 101 0.44 12.40 -5.45
N TRP A 102 0.93 11.19 -5.18
CA TRP A 102 1.72 10.42 -6.14
C TRP A 102 0.90 9.96 -7.34
N VAL A 103 -0.29 9.43 -7.09
CA VAL A 103 -1.22 9.01 -8.14
C VAL A 103 -1.65 10.22 -8.96
N TRP A 104 -2.03 11.31 -8.30
CA TRP A 104 -2.48 12.52 -8.99
C TRP A 104 -1.39 13.17 -9.83
N ALA A 105 -0.13 13.10 -9.42
CA ALA A 105 1.01 13.58 -10.19
C ALA A 105 1.23 12.77 -11.48
N ALA A 106 0.87 11.50 -11.50
CA ALA A 106 0.99 10.64 -12.67
C ALA A 106 -0.05 10.95 -13.76
N VAL A 107 -1.17 11.61 -13.42
CA VAL A 107 -2.23 11.96 -14.39
C VAL A 107 -1.77 13.13 -15.26
N PRO A 108 -1.79 13.04 -16.61
CA PRO A 108 -1.43 14.13 -17.51
C PRO A 108 -2.29 15.37 -17.28
N ARG A 109 -1.71 16.57 -17.44
CA ARG A 109 -2.39 17.85 -17.20
C ARG A 109 -3.76 17.98 -17.90
N PRO A 110 -3.93 17.64 -19.20
CA PRO A 110 -5.22 17.72 -19.86
C PRO A 110 -6.26 16.77 -19.23
N ALA A 111 -5.88 15.55 -18.88
CA ALA A 111 -6.76 14.60 -18.21
C ALA A 111 -7.18 15.07 -16.82
N ARG A 112 -6.27 15.70 -16.04
CA ARG A 112 -6.61 16.31 -14.74
C ARG A 112 -7.68 17.39 -14.87
N ARG A 113 -7.60 18.26 -15.89
CA ARG A 113 -8.60 19.30 -16.13
C ARG A 113 -9.96 18.70 -16.45
N ARG A 114 -9.98 17.63 -17.28
CA ARG A 114 -11.22 16.92 -17.65
C ARG A 114 -11.85 16.24 -16.42
N LEU A 115 -11.06 15.53 -15.62
CA LEU A 115 -11.54 14.88 -14.40
C LEU A 115 -12.11 15.88 -13.39
N ARG A 116 -11.46 17.03 -13.18
CA ARG A 116 -11.99 18.07 -12.29
C ARG A 116 -13.35 18.60 -12.75
N ARG A 117 -13.56 18.80 -14.06
CA ARG A 117 -14.87 19.21 -14.60
C ARG A 117 -15.93 18.15 -14.33
N ILE A 118 -15.65 16.89 -14.66
CA ILE A 118 -16.58 15.78 -14.41
C ILE A 118 -16.99 15.72 -12.94
N TRP A 119 -16.03 15.85 -12.03
CA TRP A 119 -16.31 15.82 -10.58
C TRP A 119 -17.10 17.03 -10.11
N SER A 120 -16.80 18.24 -10.62
CA SER A 120 -17.59 19.43 -10.27
C SER A 120 -19.02 19.33 -10.79
N ASP A 121 -19.23 18.78 -11.98
CA ASP A 121 -20.54 18.60 -12.55
C ASP A 121 -21.35 17.53 -11.79
N ALA A 122 -20.71 16.41 -11.43
CA ALA A 122 -21.33 15.37 -10.62
C ALA A 122 -21.71 15.88 -9.23
N SER A 123 -20.84 16.66 -8.59
CA SER A 123 -21.14 17.27 -7.28
C SER A 123 -22.32 18.23 -7.33
N ARG A 124 -22.45 19.02 -8.43
CA ARG A 124 -23.58 19.93 -8.62
C ARG A 124 -24.88 19.20 -8.87
N ASN A 125 -24.85 18.09 -9.62
CA ASN A 125 -26.04 17.29 -9.87
C ASN A 125 -26.57 16.65 -8.60
N ASN A 126 -25.67 16.09 -7.75
CA ASN A 126 -26.09 15.50 -6.48
C ASN A 126 -26.72 16.53 -5.51
N SER A 127 -26.21 17.77 -5.47
CA SER A 127 -26.82 18.81 -4.64
C SER A 127 -28.19 19.28 -5.13
N ASN A 128 -28.48 19.16 -6.43
CA ASN A 128 -29.80 19.50 -7.00
C ASN A 128 -30.82 18.37 -6.83
N GLU A 129 -30.40 17.12 -6.53
CA GLU A 129 -31.29 15.99 -6.25
C GLU A 129 -31.70 15.92 -4.78
N GLU A 130 -31.00 16.63 -3.91
CA GLU A 130 -31.28 16.70 -2.45
C GLU A 130 -32.19 17.88 -2.07
N GLU A 131 -32.50 18.81 -3.00
CA GLU A 131 -33.46 19.90 -2.82
C GLU A 131 -34.87 19.54 -3.38
#